data_37e930b9a0e27c3ed3fa035b8da3e0e6
#
_entry.id   37e930b9a0e27c3ed3fa035b8da3e0e6
#
_cell.length_a   1.000
_cell.length_b   1.000
_cell.length_c   1.000
_cell.angle_alpha   90.00
_cell.angle_beta   90.00
_cell.angle_gamma   90.00
#
_symmetry.space_group_name_H-M   'P 1'
#
loop_
_entity.id
_entity.type
_entity.pdbx_description
1 polymer ?
#
loop_
_entity_poly.entity_id
_entity_poly.type
_entity_poly.pdbx_seq_one_letter_code
_entity_poly.pdbx_strand_id
1 'polypeptide(L)'
;MYQIEQEKTPQEIILHLLLVLFPFMVLHRAVLLWLNNTYLYDWMEHRHYLALWFTLGIVSFVQPKFAIVASYGYVACVVIGERLGTLILENNKLTATPEDYIMSCHGKLSHQGLWIWFQLYFTVIVLYVAYARQIEPRIKARRERRGK
;
A
#
# COMPACT_ATOMS: atom_id res chain seq x y z
N MET A 1 17.77 17.49 -26.64
CA MET A 1 16.43 18.08 -26.86
C MET A 1 15.69 18.02 -25.54
N TYR A 2 15.76 19.08 -24.75
CA TYR A 2 15.06 19.18 -23.46
C TYR A 2 13.56 19.23 -23.77
N GLN A 3 12.82 18.19 -23.38
CA GLN A 3 11.37 18.29 -23.32
C GLN A 3 11.07 19.31 -22.20
N ILE A 4 10.47 20.41 -22.58
CA ILE A 4 9.88 21.36 -21.65
C ILE A 4 8.84 20.55 -20.87
N GLU A 5 9.18 20.22 -19.61
CA GLU A 5 8.21 19.66 -18.67
C GLU A 5 7.08 20.68 -18.59
N GLN A 6 5.91 20.31 -19.11
CA GLN A 6 4.72 21.15 -18.99
C GLN A 6 4.53 21.43 -17.50
N GLU A 7 4.62 22.68 -17.10
CA GLU A 7 4.32 23.11 -15.74
C GLU A 7 2.91 22.60 -15.39
N LYS A 8 2.86 21.72 -14.39
CA LYS A 8 1.58 21.18 -13.91
C LYS A 8 0.74 22.32 -13.39
N THR A 9 -0.48 22.39 -13.84
CA THR A 9 -1.41 23.41 -13.34
C THR A 9 -1.66 23.20 -11.84
N PRO A 10 -1.90 24.25 -11.04
CA PRO A 10 -2.23 24.11 -9.63
C PRO A 10 -3.38 23.13 -9.37
N GLN A 11 -4.35 23.08 -10.27
CA GLN A 11 -5.49 22.15 -10.21
C GLN A 11 -5.05 20.68 -10.34
N GLU A 12 -4.12 20.36 -11.25
CA GLU A 12 -3.56 19.01 -11.40
C GLU A 12 -2.78 18.58 -10.17
N ILE A 13 -2.03 19.48 -9.56
CA ILE A 13 -1.29 19.22 -8.34
C ILE A 13 -2.25 18.88 -7.20
N ILE A 14 -3.28 19.69 -7.00
CA ILE A 14 -4.29 19.47 -5.96
C ILE A 14 -5.01 18.13 -6.19
N LEU A 15 -5.39 17.83 -7.43
CA LEU A 15 -6.06 16.57 -7.78
C LEU A 15 -5.18 15.36 -7.45
N HIS A 16 -3.89 15.39 -7.81
CA HIS A 16 -2.97 14.30 -7.49
C HIS A 16 -2.78 14.13 -5.99
N LEU A 17 -2.67 15.22 -5.24
CA LEU A 17 -2.58 15.17 -3.79
C LEU A 17 -3.82 14.55 -3.17
N LEU A 18 -5.02 14.97 -3.59
CA LEU A 18 -6.28 14.38 -3.14
C LEU A 18 -6.35 12.88 -3.46
N LEU A 19 -5.96 12.47 -4.66
CA LEU A 19 -5.92 11.05 -5.04
C LEU A 19 -4.97 10.21 -4.17
N VAL A 20 -3.83 10.76 -3.77
CA VAL A 20 -2.88 10.08 -2.86
C VAL A 20 -3.42 9.99 -1.44
N LEU A 21 -4.07 11.04 -0.95
CA LEU A 21 -4.55 11.10 0.42
C LEU A 21 -5.88 10.34 0.63
N PHE A 22 -6.70 10.23 -0.41
CA PHE A 22 -8.03 9.63 -0.34
C PHE A 22 -8.06 8.21 0.24
N PRO A 23 -7.23 7.23 -0.20
CA PRO A 23 -7.28 5.87 0.34
C PRO A 23 -6.92 5.80 1.83
N PHE A 24 -6.03 6.66 2.31
CA PHE A 24 -5.74 6.75 3.75
C PHE A 24 -6.90 7.31 4.55
N MET A 25 -7.59 8.32 4.02
CA MET A 25 -8.79 8.87 4.67
C MET A 25 -9.89 7.80 4.76
N VAL A 26 -10.08 7.03 3.70
CA VAL A 26 -11.03 5.91 3.68
C VAL A 26 -10.63 4.84 4.69
N LEU A 27 -9.35 4.43 4.72
CA LEU A 27 -8.86 3.45 5.68
C LEU A 27 -9.08 3.93 7.12
N HIS A 28 -8.69 5.16 7.42
CA HIS A 28 -8.84 5.74 8.75
C HIS A 28 -10.31 5.73 9.21
N ARG A 29 -11.24 6.11 8.33
CA ARG A 29 -12.68 6.09 8.64
C ARG A 29 -13.23 4.67 8.75
N ALA A 30 -12.82 3.76 7.87
CA ALA A 30 -13.24 2.37 7.92
C ALA A 30 -12.80 1.68 9.22
N VAL A 31 -11.59 1.97 9.69
CA VAL A 31 -11.08 1.44 10.95
C VAL A 31 -11.87 1.95 12.14
N LEU A 32 -12.14 3.26 12.20
CA LEU A 32 -12.94 3.83 13.29
C LEU A 32 -14.35 3.27 13.37
N LEU A 33 -14.95 2.88 12.23
CA LEU A 33 -16.34 2.44 12.17
C LEU A 33 -16.50 0.91 12.23
N TRP A 34 -15.60 0.14 11.59
CA TRP A 34 -15.81 -1.29 11.33
C TRP A 34 -14.65 -2.20 11.70
N LEU A 35 -13.43 -1.65 11.80
CA LEU A 35 -12.21 -2.44 11.99
C LEU A 35 -11.53 -2.09 13.33
N ASN A 36 -12.30 -1.63 14.29
CA ASN A 36 -11.79 -1.30 15.62
C ASN A 36 -11.14 -2.54 16.24
N ASN A 37 -9.93 -2.39 16.77
CA ASN A 37 -9.11 -3.48 17.34
C ASN A 37 -8.54 -4.50 16.34
N THR A 38 -8.31 -4.12 15.09
CA THR A 38 -7.55 -4.99 14.19
C THR A 38 -6.05 -4.88 14.46
N TYR A 39 -5.36 -6.05 14.41
CA TYR A 39 -3.92 -6.14 14.73
C TYR A 39 -3.05 -5.22 13.88
N LEU A 40 -3.26 -5.23 12.58
CA LEU A 40 -2.41 -4.50 11.64
C LEU A 40 -2.60 -2.99 11.76
N TYR A 41 -3.81 -2.55 12.03
CA TYR A 41 -4.09 -1.13 12.23
C TYR A 41 -3.48 -0.62 13.53
N ASP A 42 -3.64 -1.34 14.62
CA ASP A 42 -3.03 -1.02 15.91
C ASP A 42 -1.50 -0.93 15.79
N TRP A 43 -0.89 -1.89 15.08
CA TRP A 43 0.54 -1.85 14.76
C TRP A 43 0.93 -0.61 13.96
N MET A 44 0.14 -0.23 12.95
CA MET A 44 0.40 0.92 12.11
C MET A 44 0.28 2.24 12.87
N GLU A 45 -0.73 2.37 13.73
CA GLU A 45 -0.94 3.56 14.55
C GLU A 45 0.28 3.81 15.45
N HIS A 46 0.78 2.77 16.10
CA HIS A 46 1.97 2.86 16.96
C HIS A 46 3.27 3.09 16.18
N ARG A 47 3.32 2.80 14.87
CA ARG A 47 4.50 2.95 14.01
C ARG A 47 4.42 4.18 13.09
N HIS A 48 3.63 5.17 13.44
CA HIS A 48 3.59 6.46 12.76
C HIS A 48 3.26 6.37 11.26
N TYR A 49 2.25 5.58 10.87
CA TYR A 49 1.82 5.48 9.46
C TYR A 49 1.51 6.84 8.83
N LEU A 50 1.20 7.86 9.62
CA LEU A 50 1.03 9.25 9.17
C LEU A 50 2.31 9.79 8.49
N ALA A 51 3.50 9.38 8.95
CA ALA A 51 4.75 9.79 8.30
C ALA A 51 4.85 9.28 6.86
N LEU A 52 4.40 8.03 6.62
CA LEU A 52 4.33 7.50 5.25
C LEU A 52 3.32 8.29 4.41
N TRP A 53 2.19 8.63 4.98
CA TRP A 53 1.15 9.42 4.33
C TRP A 53 1.69 10.78 3.84
N PHE A 54 2.33 11.52 4.73
CA PHE A 54 2.98 12.77 4.39
C PHE A 54 4.10 12.58 3.34
N THR A 55 4.91 11.55 3.48
CA THR A 55 5.97 11.24 2.52
C THR A 55 5.41 11.00 1.13
N LEU A 56 4.34 10.20 0.98
CA LEU A 56 3.68 9.98 -0.30
C LEU A 56 3.04 11.26 -0.85
N GLY A 57 2.51 12.12 0.02
CA GLY A 57 2.05 13.46 -0.35
C GLY A 57 3.17 14.28 -1.01
N ILE A 58 4.35 14.34 -0.39
CA ILE A 58 5.52 15.03 -0.94
C ILE A 58 5.98 14.38 -2.26
N VAL A 59 6.07 13.06 -2.32
CA VAL A 59 6.46 12.32 -3.54
C VAL A 59 5.50 12.60 -4.69
N SER A 60 4.22 12.90 -4.42
CA SER A 60 3.23 13.19 -5.44
C SER A 60 3.56 14.43 -6.29
N PHE A 61 4.32 15.38 -5.76
CA PHE A 61 4.78 16.54 -6.53
C PHE A 61 5.80 16.15 -7.61
N VAL A 62 6.65 15.17 -7.32
CA VAL A 62 7.71 14.72 -8.24
C VAL A 62 7.22 13.57 -9.12
N GLN A 63 6.60 12.56 -8.51
CA GLN A 63 6.17 11.32 -9.17
C GLN A 63 4.72 10.96 -8.82
N PRO A 64 3.71 11.69 -9.36
CA PRO A 64 2.32 11.53 -8.96
C PRO A 64 1.78 10.12 -9.22
N LYS A 65 2.13 9.50 -10.35
CA LYS A 65 1.69 8.13 -10.67
C LYS A 65 2.21 7.10 -9.67
N PHE A 66 3.48 7.22 -9.29
CA PHE A 66 4.06 6.34 -8.28
C PHE A 66 3.38 6.53 -6.93
N ALA A 67 3.20 7.78 -6.50
CA ALA A 67 2.58 8.09 -5.21
C ALA A 67 1.15 7.56 -5.12
N ILE A 68 0.36 7.66 -6.20
CA ILE A 68 -1.00 7.11 -6.28
C ILE A 68 -0.95 5.59 -6.15
N VAL A 69 -0.15 4.90 -6.96
CA VAL A 69 -0.06 3.43 -6.91
C VAL A 69 0.44 2.94 -5.54
N ALA A 70 1.45 3.60 -4.98
CA ALA A 70 1.97 3.28 -3.66
C ALA A 70 0.92 3.47 -2.55
N SER A 71 0.14 4.55 -2.61
CA SER A 71 -0.92 4.85 -1.65
C SER A 71 -2.06 3.82 -1.69
N TYR A 72 -2.63 3.55 -2.87
CA TYR A 72 -3.69 2.55 -3.02
C TYR A 72 -3.19 1.13 -2.73
N GLY A 73 -1.99 0.80 -3.20
CA GLY A 73 -1.33 -0.47 -2.90
C GLY A 73 -1.13 -0.69 -1.41
N TYR A 74 -0.69 0.35 -0.68
CA TYR A 74 -0.53 0.30 0.77
C TYR A 74 -1.84 -0.09 1.46
N VAL A 75 -2.91 0.66 1.21
CA VAL A 75 -4.21 0.43 1.85
C VAL A 75 -4.78 -0.94 1.47
N ALA A 76 -4.73 -1.32 0.20
CA ALA A 76 -5.18 -2.64 -0.24
C ALA A 76 -4.42 -3.77 0.46
N CYS A 77 -3.09 -3.66 0.54
CA CYS A 77 -2.25 -4.65 1.21
C CYS A 77 -2.51 -4.72 2.73
N VAL A 78 -2.86 -3.61 3.38
CA VAL A 78 -3.28 -3.62 4.79
C VAL A 78 -4.54 -4.45 4.96
N VAL A 79 -5.57 -4.21 4.16
CA VAL A 79 -6.84 -4.94 4.27
C VAL A 79 -6.64 -6.43 3.98
N ILE A 80 -5.88 -6.77 2.94
CA ILE A 80 -5.58 -8.17 2.59
C ILE A 80 -4.73 -8.83 3.67
N GLY A 81 -3.67 -8.18 4.13
CA GLY A 81 -2.78 -8.69 5.18
C GLY A 81 -3.50 -8.96 6.48
N GLU A 82 -4.40 -8.06 6.91
CA GLU A 82 -5.24 -8.25 8.09
C GLU A 82 -6.14 -9.48 7.93
N ARG A 83 -6.87 -9.58 6.82
CA ARG A 83 -7.79 -10.70 6.57
C ARG A 83 -7.08 -12.04 6.51
N LEU A 84 -6.00 -12.14 5.75
CA LEU A 84 -5.23 -13.36 5.65
C LEU A 84 -4.53 -13.72 6.97
N GLY A 85 -3.98 -12.73 7.67
CA GLY A 85 -3.35 -12.94 8.97
C GLY A 85 -4.32 -13.47 10.01
N THR A 86 -5.54 -12.93 10.05
CA THR A 86 -6.62 -13.41 10.93
C THR A 86 -7.02 -14.84 10.58
N LEU A 87 -7.24 -15.16 9.29
CA LEU A 87 -7.59 -16.51 8.86
C LEU A 87 -6.51 -17.55 9.23
N ILE A 88 -5.24 -17.20 9.04
CA ILE A 88 -4.12 -18.07 9.43
C ILE A 88 -4.08 -18.27 10.95
N LEU A 89 -4.27 -17.21 11.72
CA LEU A 89 -4.28 -17.28 13.16
C LEU A 89 -5.43 -18.15 13.69
N GLU A 90 -6.64 -17.99 13.15
CA GLU A 90 -7.80 -18.79 13.51
C GLU A 90 -7.56 -20.28 13.18
N ASN A 91 -7.06 -20.58 12.00
CA ASN A 91 -6.72 -21.96 11.62
C ASN A 91 -5.62 -22.56 12.53
N ASN A 92 -4.62 -21.78 12.88
CA ASN A 92 -3.54 -22.21 13.77
C ASN A 92 -4.06 -22.49 15.20
N LYS A 93 -5.02 -21.70 15.68
CA LYS A 93 -5.66 -21.95 17.00
C LYS A 93 -6.37 -23.30 17.05
N LEU A 94 -6.97 -23.74 15.95
CA LEU A 94 -7.64 -25.05 15.89
C LEU A 94 -6.68 -26.24 16.01
N THR A 95 -5.41 -26.06 15.65
CA THR A 95 -4.37 -27.08 15.64
C THR A 95 -3.29 -26.85 16.69
N ALA A 96 -3.49 -25.89 17.58
CA ALA A 96 -2.52 -25.49 18.59
C ALA A 96 -2.43 -26.50 19.74
N THR A 97 -1.22 -26.78 20.18
CA THR A 97 -0.94 -27.57 21.38
C THR A 97 -0.80 -26.64 22.61
N PRO A 98 -0.90 -27.16 23.84
CA PRO A 98 -0.66 -26.36 25.05
C PRO A 98 0.69 -25.64 25.05
N GLU A 99 1.73 -26.24 24.43
CA GLU A 99 3.07 -25.66 24.32
C GLU A 99 3.11 -24.45 23.39
N ASP A 100 2.29 -24.45 22.35
CA ASP A 100 2.18 -23.32 21.41
C ASP A 100 1.66 -22.04 22.11
N TYR A 101 0.84 -22.18 23.14
CA TYR A 101 0.34 -21.05 23.94
C TYR A 101 1.41 -20.43 24.86
N ILE A 102 2.40 -21.22 25.28
CA ILE A 102 3.51 -20.75 26.11
C ILE A 102 4.53 -19.96 25.27
N MET A 103 4.73 -20.34 24.01
CA MET A 103 5.65 -19.69 23.05
C MET A 103 5.02 -18.59 22.20
N SER A 104 3.93 -17.99 22.63
CA SER A 104 3.02 -17.16 21.80
C SER A 104 3.61 -15.90 21.15
N CYS A 105 4.75 -15.40 21.59
CA CYS A 105 5.27 -14.11 21.07
C CYS A 105 5.87 -14.18 19.66
N HIS A 106 6.35 -15.31 19.18
CA HIS A 106 6.97 -15.47 17.85
C HIS A 106 6.59 -16.80 17.17
N GLY A 107 5.65 -17.55 17.73
CA GLY A 107 5.29 -18.89 17.30
C GLY A 107 4.09 -18.96 16.38
N LYS A 108 3.53 -20.16 16.28
CA LYS A 108 2.38 -20.53 15.45
C LYS A 108 1.12 -19.68 15.71
N LEU A 109 0.99 -19.12 16.93
CA LEU A 109 -0.12 -18.28 17.36
C LEU A 109 0.13 -16.77 17.17
N SER A 110 1.20 -16.37 16.50
CA SER A 110 1.43 -14.97 16.14
C SER A 110 0.60 -14.56 14.91
N HIS A 111 0.15 -13.31 14.89
CA HIS A 111 -0.60 -12.77 13.74
C HIS A 111 0.34 -12.51 12.57
N GLN A 112 0.15 -13.23 11.45
CA GLN A 112 1.03 -13.15 10.28
C GLN A 112 0.74 -11.95 9.36
N GLY A 113 -0.25 -11.13 9.65
CA GLY A 113 -0.72 -10.05 8.80
C GLY A 113 0.37 -9.05 8.41
N LEU A 114 1.29 -8.75 9.33
CA LEU A 114 2.40 -7.83 9.09
C LEU A 114 3.34 -8.33 7.98
N TRP A 115 3.72 -9.60 8.02
CA TRP A 115 4.60 -10.20 7.02
C TRP A 115 3.92 -10.28 5.66
N ILE A 116 2.64 -10.67 5.64
CA ILE A 116 1.83 -10.74 4.42
C ILE A 116 1.71 -9.34 3.80
N TRP A 117 1.35 -8.33 4.60
CA TRP A 117 1.28 -6.95 4.16
C TRP A 117 2.60 -6.47 3.55
N PHE A 118 3.73 -6.70 4.25
CA PHE A 118 5.04 -6.27 3.79
C PHE A 118 5.41 -6.90 2.44
N GLN A 119 5.22 -8.21 2.29
CA GLN A 119 5.51 -8.93 1.05
C GLN A 119 4.65 -8.46 -0.11
N LEU A 120 3.34 -8.30 0.13
CA LEU A 120 2.40 -7.83 -0.89
C LEU A 120 2.73 -6.39 -1.31
N TYR A 121 2.96 -5.51 -0.35
CA TYR A 121 3.27 -4.11 -0.64
C TYR A 121 4.58 -3.96 -1.40
N PHE A 122 5.63 -4.67 -0.97
CA PHE A 122 6.89 -4.72 -1.71
C PHE A 122 6.71 -5.22 -3.14
N THR A 123 5.91 -6.26 -3.32
CA THR A 123 5.57 -6.80 -4.65
C THR A 123 4.89 -5.75 -5.54
N VAL A 124 3.92 -5.00 -5.01
CA VAL A 124 3.25 -3.91 -5.73
C VAL A 124 4.25 -2.86 -6.20
N ILE A 125 5.17 -2.44 -5.33
CA ILE A 125 6.20 -1.44 -5.67
C ILE A 125 7.14 -1.98 -6.76
N VAL A 126 7.62 -3.21 -6.65
CA VAL A 126 8.51 -3.84 -7.64
C VAL A 126 7.81 -3.96 -8.99
N LEU A 127 6.57 -4.42 -9.01
CA LEU A 127 5.77 -4.53 -10.24
C LEU A 127 5.55 -3.17 -10.89
N TYR A 128 5.26 -2.13 -10.12
CA TYR A 128 5.13 -0.78 -10.66
C TYR A 128 6.44 -0.28 -11.28
N VAL A 129 7.56 -0.45 -10.60
CA VAL A 129 8.88 -0.03 -11.12
C VAL A 129 9.23 -0.78 -12.41
N ALA A 130 8.97 -2.10 -12.45
CA ALA A 130 9.17 -2.90 -13.66
C ALA A 130 8.25 -2.43 -14.81
N TYR A 131 6.98 -2.15 -14.52
CA TYR A 131 6.04 -1.59 -15.49
C TYR A 131 6.51 -0.24 -16.04
N ALA A 132 6.87 0.70 -15.17
CA ALA A 132 7.29 2.03 -15.55
C ALA A 132 8.57 2.01 -16.40
N ARG A 133 9.51 1.10 -16.10
CA ARG A 133 10.78 1.00 -16.83
C ARG A 133 10.68 0.25 -18.16
N GLN A 134 9.87 -0.80 -18.22
CA GLN A 134 9.88 -1.73 -19.37
C GLN A 134 8.67 -1.58 -20.30
N ILE A 135 7.50 -1.37 -19.73
CA ILE A 135 6.23 -1.44 -20.45
C ILE A 135 5.75 -0.04 -20.91
N GLU A 136 5.77 0.94 -20.03
CA GLU A 136 5.29 2.30 -20.35
C GLU A 136 6.00 2.92 -21.57
N PRO A 137 7.35 2.84 -21.71
CA PRO A 137 8.03 3.37 -22.90
C PRO A 137 7.62 2.65 -24.19
N ARG A 138 7.40 1.33 -24.12
CA ARG A 138 6.98 0.55 -25.29
C ARG A 138 5.55 0.90 -25.73
N ILE A 139 4.66 1.14 -24.79
CA ILE A 139 3.29 1.57 -25.10
C ILE A 139 3.30 2.95 -25.73
N LYS A 140 4.07 3.92 -25.21
CA LYS A 140 4.21 5.24 -25.79
C LYS A 140 4.72 5.19 -27.22
N ALA A 141 5.80 4.43 -27.46
CA ALA A 141 6.37 4.27 -28.80
C ALA A 141 5.38 3.63 -29.80
N ARG A 142 4.54 2.70 -29.36
CA ARG A 142 3.48 2.10 -30.22
C ARG A 142 2.37 3.10 -30.53
N ARG A 143 1.96 3.93 -29.58
CA ARG A 143 0.93 4.96 -29.82
C ARG A 143 1.40 6.01 -30.82
N GLU A 144 2.64 6.46 -30.72
CA GLU A 144 3.24 7.42 -31.65
C GLU A 144 3.33 6.88 -33.08
N ARG A 145 3.58 5.57 -33.26
CA ARG A 145 3.59 4.93 -34.59
C ARG A 145 2.20 4.77 -35.19
N ARG A 146 1.14 4.70 -34.39
CA ARG A 146 -0.25 4.56 -34.88
C ARG A 146 -0.92 5.91 -35.14
N GLY A 147 -0.38 6.99 -34.62
CA GLY A 147 -0.90 8.35 -34.84
C GLY A 147 -0.28 9.07 -36.03
N LYS A 148 0.68 8.43 -36.72
CA LYS A 148 1.25 8.86 -38.01
C LYS A 148 0.66 8.02 -39.16
#